data_20bd96bc196a02050da802c7d8dcaff2
#
_entry.id   20bd96bc196a02050da802c7d8dcaff2
#
_cell.length_a   1.000
_cell.length_b   1.000
_cell.length_c   1.000
_cell.angle_alpha   90.00
_cell.angle_beta   90.00
_cell.angle_gamma   90.00
#
_symmetry.space_group_name_H-M   'P 1'
#
loop_
_entity.id
_entity.type
_entity.pdbx_description
1 polymer ?
#
loop_
_entity_poly.entity_id
_entity_poly.type
_entity_poly.pdbx_seq_one_letter_code
_entity_poly.pdbx_strand_id
1 'polypeptide(L)'
;MKKENTFVIIVGGGPVGLSAAIELGHRNVPAILITENLETAKHPRCNNTNARSMEHFRRLGISEEIRANAPLAKYAPQVAFVTRFCGHEIGRIDLSKYRSTTNVAGTEFQSSERSITISQLFLEPILKRNAELKKSVSVRFGFRMIGFVSTTDGVLVDVENIQTGERFQISASYMIAADGARSPARRQFGIGMSGEDGQIENAFVAGSMLTYFIRAPSLISESGRKPANLTWILNHEIRAFVFSQDGGERWIVHYRIPEGVDWKTVNHEKVLNAVFGKPVPYEIITSGPW
;
A
#
# COMPACT_ATOMS: atom_id res chain seq x y z
N MET A 1 3.97 8.77 35.38
CA MET A 1 3.53 8.39 34.03
C MET A 1 3.02 6.94 34.07
N LYS A 2 1.85 6.67 33.50
CA LYS A 2 1.28 5.32 33.45
C LYS A 2 2.21 4.40 32.69
N LYS A 3 2.42 3.16 33.20
CA LYS A 3 3.24 2.13 32.53
C LYS A 3 2.38 0.92 32.22
N GLU A 4 2.56 0.39 31.03
CA GLU A 4 1.96 -0.85 30.59
C GLU A 4 3.07 -1.84 30.20
N ASN A 5 2.78 -3.14 30.24
CA ASN A 5 3.74 -4.17 29.89
C ASN A 5 3.16 -5.09 28.83
N THR A 6 4.00 -5.54 27.90
CA THR A 6 3.68 -6.57 26.93
C THR A 6 4.93 -7.38 26.59
N PHE A 7 4.79 -8.51 25.90
CA PHE A 7 5.98 -9.25 25.43
C PHE A 7 6.54 -8.63 24.15
N VAL A 8 5.65 -8.23 23.21
CA VAL A 8 6.06 -7.56 21.96
C VAL A 8 5.28 -6.28 21.77
N ILE A 9 5.96 -5.18 21.45
CA ILE A 9 5.32 -3.99 20.90
C ILE A 9 5.53 -3.92 19.39
N ILE A 10 4.45 -3.66 18.64
CA ILE A 10 4.49 -3.45 17.19
C ILE A 10 4.19 -1.98 16.92
N VAL A 11 5.09 -1.29 16.25
CA VAL A 11 4.91 0.12 15.86
C VAL A 11 4.60 0.20 14.37
N GLY A 12 3.37 0.61 14.04
CA GLY A 12 2.85 0.75 12.69
C GLY A 12 1.68 -0.17 12.39
N GLY A 13 0.55 0.41 11.99
CA GLY A 13 -0.73 -0.27 11.68
C GLY A 13 -0.97 -0.52 10.19
N GLY A 14 0.08 -0.51 9.38
CA GLY A 14 0.00 -0.91 7.97
C GLY A 14 0.00 -2.44 7.77
N PRO A 15 -0.01 -2.91 6.51
CA PRO A 15 -0.11 -4.35 6.21
C PRO A 15 0.95 -5.20 6.92
N VAL A 16 2.17 -4.69 7.07
CA VAL A 16 3.28 -5.41 7.73
C VAL A 16 3.03 -5.58 9.22
N GLY A 17 2.70 -4.47 9.92
CA GLY A 17 2.46 -4.51 11.38
C GLY A 17 1.21 -5.33 11.73
N LEU A 18 0.14 -5.17 10.96
CA LEU A 18 -1.09 -5.96 11.14
C LEU A 18 -0.83 -7.46 10.90
N SER A 19 -0.04 -7.82 9.88
CA SER A 19 0.35 -9.21 9.63
C SER A 19 1.20 -9.77 10.79
N ALA A 20 2.14 -8.98 11.33
CA ALA A 20 2.91 -9.37 12.50
C ALA A 20 2.01 -9.57 13.73
N ALA A 21 1.02 -8.71 13.93
CA ALA A 21 0.04 -8.83 15.00
C ALA A 21 -0.78 -10.12 14.89
N ILE A 22 -1.25 -10.46 13.68
CA ILE A 22 -1.99 -11.72 13.43
C ILE A 22 -1.10 -12.93 13.70
N GLU A 23 0.16 -12.89 13.24
CA GLU A 23 1.14 -13.97 13.46
C GLU A 23 1.42 -14.21 14.94
N LEU A 24 1.70 -13.15 15.69
CA LEU A 24 1.93 -13.25 17.15
C LEU A 24 0.67 -13.74 17.85
N GLY A 25 -0.50 -13.23 17.47
CA GLY A 25 -1.77 -13.67 18.01
C GLY A 25 -2.09 -15.14 17.69
N HIS A 26 -1.73 -15.62 16.51
CA HIS A 26 -1.86 -17.04 16.13
C HIS A 26 -1.01 -17.96 17.03
N ARG A 27 0.11 -17.45 17.55
CA ARG A 27 1.01 -18.14 18.48
C ARG A 27 0.72 -17.85 19.95
N ASN A 28 -0.36 -17.11 20.25
CA ASN A 28 -0.72 -16.67 21.59
C ASN A 28 0.37 -15.85 22.29
N VAL A 29 1.22 -15.15 21.52
CA VAL A 29 2.24 -14.24 22.06
C VAL A 29 1.59 -12.91 22.41
N PRO A 30 1.70 -12.41 23.66
CA PRO A 30 1.15 -11.12 24.05
C PRO A 30 1.78 -9.98 23.27
N ALA A 31 0.96 -9.18 22.58
CA ALA A 31 1.45 -8.06 21.79
C ALA A 31 0.52 -6.84 21.87
N ILE A 32 1.13 -5.65 21.80
CA ILE A 32 0.41 -4.38 21.61
C ILE A 32 0.87 -3.79 20.28
N LEU A 33 -0.06 -3.56 19.36
CA LEU A 33 0.18 -2.80 18.15
C LEU A 33 -0.29 -1.37 18.35
N ILE A 34 0.57 -0.41 18.06
CA ILE A 34 0.24 1.02 18.07
C ILE A 34 0.45 1.63 16.68
N THR A 35 -0.39 2.57 16.30
CA THR A 35 -0.24 3.38 15.10
C THR A 35 -0.85 4.77 15.30
N GLU A 36 -0.20 5.81 14.77
CA GLU A 36 -0.71 7.18 14.81
C GLU A 36 -1.97 7.39 13.97
N ASN A 37 -2.18 6.56 12.95
CA ASN A 37 -3.37 6.65 12.13
C ASN A 37 -4.62 6.36 12.97
N LEU A 38 -5.69 7.12 12.75
CA LEU A 38 -6.99 6.88 13.40
C LEU A 38 -7.74 5.71 12.76
N GLU A 39 -7.48 5.44 11.51
CA GLU A 39 -8.13 4.42 10.68
C GLU A 39 -7.11 3.75 9.76
N THR A 40 -7.53 2.69 9.08
CA THR A 40 -6.78 2.08 7.97
C THR A 40 -6.56 3.08 6.82
N ALA A 41 -5.63 2.77 5.93
CA ALA A 41 -5.21 3.70 4.89
C ALA A 41 -6.39 4.23 4.06
N LYS A 42 -6.44 5.56 3.91
CA LYS A 42 -7.38 6.26 3.00
C LYS A 42 -6.79 6.50 1.62
N HIS A 43 -5.47 6.45 1.49
CA HIS A 43 -4.74 6.55 0.23
C HIS A 43 -3.99 5.24 -0.01
N PRO A 44 -4.34 4.47 -1.05
CA PRO A 44 -3.70 3.18 -1.30
C PRO A 44 -2.29 3.35 -1.86
N ARG A 45 -1.32 2.67 -1.26
CA ARG A 45 0.08 2.64 -1.70
C ARG A 45 0.47 1.32 -2.36
N CYS A 46 -0.40 0.32 -2.27
CA CYS A 46 -0.16 -1.03 -2.77
C CYS A 46 -1.47 -1.59 -3.33
N ASN A 47 -1.37 -2.32 -4.44
CA ASN A 47 -2.50 -3.00 -5.06
C ASN A 47 -2.18 -4.44 -5.47
N ASN A 48 -1.04 -4.97 -5.07
CA ASN A 48 -0.67 -6.34 -5.37
C ASN A 48 -0.09 -7.03 -4.14
N THR A 49 -0.62 -8.21 -3.83
CA THR A 49 -0.11 -9.10 -2.79
C THR A 49 0.50 -10.31 -3.47
N ASN A 50 1.80 -10.51 -3.28
CA ASN A 50 2.53 -11.59 -3.93
C ASN A 50 2.19 -12.97 -3.36
N ALA A 51 2.58 -14.02 -4.07
CA ALA A 51 2.31 -15.40 -3.71
C ALA A 51 2.83 -15.76 -2.31
N ARG A 52 4.05 -15.30 -1.96
CA ARG A 52 4.64 -15.56 -0.64
C ARG A 52 3.82 -14.95 0.51
N SER A 53 3.33 -13.73 0.35
CA SER A 53 2.44 -13.13 1.34
C SER A 53 1.12 -13.88 1.45
N MET A 54 0.57 -14.35 0.31
CA MET A 54 -0.64 -15.16 0.30
C MET A 54 -0.44 -16.53 0.98
N GLU A 55 0.73 -17.15 0.90
CA GLU A 55 1.06 -18.37 1.66
C GLU A 55 1.02 -18.11 3.17
N HIS A 56 1.57 -16.98 3.64
CA HIS A 56 1.44 -16.60 5.05
C HIS A 56 -0.03 -16.42 5.44
N PHE A 57 -0.81 -15.72 4.62
CA PHE A 57 -2.24 -15.51 4.89
C PHE A 57 -3.05 -16.81 4.86
N ARG A 58 -2.68 -17.77 3.98
CA ARG A 58 -3.29 -19.10 3.99
C ARG A 58 -3.01 -19.84 5.28
N ARG A 59 -1.75 -19.87 5.73
CA ARG A 59 -1.36 -20.50 6.99
C ARG A 59 -2.08 -19.87 8.19
N LEU A 60 -2.37 -18.57 8.14
CA LEU A 60 -3.12 -17.84 9.16
C LEU A 60 -4.65 -17.97 9.02
N GLY A 61 -5.14 -18.64 7.96
CA GLY A 61 -6.55 -18.90 7.71
C GLY A 61 -7.34 -17.74 7.12
N ILE A 62 -6.66 -16.75 6.52
CA ILE A 62 -7.29 -15.51 6.01
C ILE A 62 -7.20 -15.32 4.49
N SER A 63 -6.52 -16.22 3.77
CA SER A 63 -6.31 -16.07 2.32
C SER A 63 -7.62 -16.06 1.52
N GLU A 64 -8.58 -16.92 1.88
CA GLU A 64 -9.87 -17.00 1.21
C GLU A 64 -10.69 -15.72 1.42
N GLU A 65 -10.66 -15.16 2.61
CA GLU A 65 -11.31 -13.89 2.91
C GLU A 65 -10.74 -12.75 2.07
N ILE A 66 -9.39 -12.70 1.93
CA ILE A 66 -8.71 -11.72 1.08
C ILE A 66 -9.14 -11.89 -0.38
N ARG A 67 -9.21 -13.13 -0.89
CA ARG A 67 -9.64 -13.41 -2.27
C ARG A 67 -11.08 -13.01 -2.52
N ALA A 68 -11.98 -13.32 -1.59
CA ALA A 68 -13.40 -12.99 -1.69
C ALA A 68 -13.66 -11.48 -1.70
N ASN A 69 -12.79 -10.70 -1.07
CA ASN A 69 -12.91 -9.24 -0.97
C ASN A 69 -12.00 -8.46 -1.92
N ALA A 70 -11.46 -9.09 -2.96
CA ALA A 70 -10.63 -8.45 -3.96
C ALA A 70 -11.44 -8.09 -5.21
N PRO A 71 -11.91 -6.84 -5.36
CA PRO A 71 -12.78 -6.46 -6.49
C PRO A 71 -12.14 -6.72 -7.85
N LEU A 72 -10.81 -6.52 -7.93
CA LEU A 72 -10.03 -6.68 -9.16
C LEU A 72 -9.78 -8.14 -9.54
N ALA A 73 -10.02 -9.10 -8.66
CA ALA A 73 -9.87 -10.53 -8.97
C ALA A 73 -10.82 -11.02 -10.05
N LYS A 74 -11.94 -10.31 -10.27
CA LYS A 74 -12.95 -10.62 -11.30
C LYS A 74 -12.54 -10.15 -12.71
N TYR A 75 -11.52 -9.32 -12.82
CA TYR A 75 -11.06 -8.77 -14.09
C TYR A 75 -9.83 -9.53 -14.59
N ALA A 76 -9.75 -9.69 -15.92
CA ALA A 76 -8.54 -10.23 -16.53
C ALA A 76 -7.35 -9.29 -16.18
N PRO A 77 -6.24 -9.84 -15.69
CA PRO A 77 -5.08 -9.04 -15.32
C PRO A 77 -4.38 -8.55 -16.58
N GLN A 78 -4.72 -7.35 -17.02
CA GLN A 78 -4.20 -6.76 -18.25
C GLN A 78 -3.40 -5.49 -17.96
N VAL A 79 -2.37 -5.28 -18.78
CA VAL A 79 -1.60 -4.04 -18.84
C VAL A 79 -1.82 -3.42 -20.21
N ALA A 80 -2.36 -2.21 -20.26
CA ALA A 80 -2.55 -1.45 -21.48
C ALA A 80 -1.48 -0.36 -21.61
N PHE A 81 -1.00 -0.14 -22.83
CA PHE A 81 -0.11 0.95 -23.20
C PHE A 81 -0.86 1.86 -24.15
N VAL A 82 -0.97 3.12 -23.82
CA VAL A 82 -1.82 4.08 -24.51
C VAL A 82 -1.13 5.42 -24.66
N THR A 83 -1.51 6.21 -25.66
CA THR A 83 -1.00 7.58 -25.80
C THR A 83 -1.57 8.51 -24.73
N ARG A 84 -2.85 8.36 -24.40
CA ARG A 84 -3.56 8.99 -23.27
C ARG A 84 -4.63 8.01 -22.81
N PHE A 85 -5.17 8.18 -21.61
CA PHE A 85 -6.14 7.19 -21.10
C PHE A 85 -7.34 7.00 -22.03
N CYS A 86 -7.87 8.06 -22.61
CA CYS A 86 -8.94 8.00 -23.63
C CYS A 86 -8.38 8.14 -25.06
N GLY A 87 -7.07 7.98 -25.26
CA GLY A 87 -6.41 8.07 -26.56
C GLY A 87 -6.21 6.72 -27.24
N HIS A 88 -5.26 6.68 -28.17
CA HIS A 88 -4.95 5.49 -28.95
C HIS A 88 -4.28 4.42 -28.09
N GLU A 89 -4.71 3.16 -28.23
CA GLU A 89 -4.05 2.02 -27.62
C GLU A 89 -2.89 1.55 -28.50
N ILE A 90 -1.68 1.64 -27.96
CA ILE A 90 -0.43 1.23 -28.62
C ILE A 90 -0.29 -0.29 -28.58
N GLY A 91 -0.67 -0.88 -27.45
CA GLY A 91 -0.58 -2.33 -27.25
C GLY A 91 -1.14 -2.76 -25.89
N ARG A 92 -1.28 -4.07 -25.71
CA ARG A 92 -1.84 -4.68 -24.51
C ARG A 92 -1.16 -6.01 -24.21
N ILE A 93 -0.86 -6.24 -22.93
CA ILE A 93 -0.37 -7.51 -22.42
C ILE A 93 -1.47 -8.15 -21.59
N ASP A 94 -1.85 -9.36 -21.95
CA ASP A 94 -2.77 -10.18 -21.16
C ASP A 94 -1.96 -11.10 -20.24
N LEU A 95 -1.97 -10.78 -18.94
CA LEU A 95 -1.28 -11.55 -17.93
C LEU A 95 -2.07 -12.78 -17.45
N SER A 96 -3.30 -13.01 -17.94
CA SER A 96 -4.10 -14.17 -17.55
C SER A 96 -3.41 -15.47 -17.97
N LYS A 97 -2.72 -15.46 -19.11
CA LYS A 97 -1.92 -16.57 -19.61
C LYS A 97 -0.80 -16.97 -18.64
N TYR A 98 -0.22 -16.01 -17.94
CA TYR A 98 0.85 -16.27 -16.95
C TYR A 98 0.30 -16.65 -15.57
N ARG A 99 -0.98 -16.34 -15.30
CA ARG A 99 -1.66 -16.73 -14.05
C ARG A 99 -2.30 -18.11 -14.13
N SER A 100 -2.67 -18.58 -15.31
CA SER A 100 -3.39 -19.86 -15.49
C SER A 100 -2.45 -21.05 -15.72
N THR A 101 -1.19 -20.82 -16.03
CA THR A 101 -0.32 -21.91 -16.42
C THR A 101 0.32 -22.61 -15.23
N THR A 102 -0.30 -23.69 -14.86
CA THR A 102 0.34 -24.85 -14.28
C THR A 102 1.34 -25.53 -15.24
N ASN A 103 1.47 -25.05 -16.48
CA ASN A 103 2.24 -25.73 -17.54
C ASN A 103 2.86 -24.75 -18.56
N VAL A 104 3.71 -23.83 -18.12
CA VAL A 104 4.79 -23.38 -18.99
C VAL A 104 5.94 -24.34 -18.74
N ALA A 105 6.29 -25.14 -19.73
CA ALA A 105 7.40 -26.09 -19.64
C ALA A 105 8.65 -25.39 -19.09
N GLY A 106 9.12 -25.84 -17.93
CA GLY A 106 10.29 -25.29 -17.22
C GLY A 106 10.01 -24.25 -16.14
N THR A 107 8.75 -23.83 -15.89
CA THR A 107 8.40 -22.98 -14.76
C THR A 107 7.29 -23.63 -13.96
N GLU A 108 7.62 -24.63 -13.18
CA GLU A 108 6.72 -25.12 -12.14
C GLU A 108 6.46 -23.97 -11.16
N PHE A 109 5.19 -23.67 -10.93
CA PHE A 109 4.80 -22.67 -9.96
C PHE A 109 5.14 -23.21 -8.56
N GLN A 110 6.21 -22.71 -7.97
CA GLN A 110 6.79 -23.23 -6.73
C GLN A 110 6.07 -22.76 -5.46
N SER A 111 4.87 -22.21 -5.57
CA SER A 111 4.11 -21.71 -4.43
C SER A 111 2.73 -22.36 -4.34
N SER A 112 2.29 -22.66 -3.12
CA SER A 112 0.94 -23.18 -2.84
C SER A 112 -0.16 -22.13 -3.02
N GLU A 113 0.21 -20.85 -3.19
CA GLU A 113 -0.68 -19.73 -3.40
C GLU A 113 -0.31 -18.92 -4.64
N ARG A 114 -1.30 -18.25 -5.22
CA ARG A 114 -1.09 -17.30 -6.32
C ARG A 114 -1.15 -15.87 -5.79
N SER A 115 -0.39 -14.98 -6.41
CA SER A 115 -0.52 -13.54 -6.16
C SER A 115 -1.95 -13.06 -6.44
N ILE A 116 -2.35 -11.99 -5.79
CA ILE A 116 -3.65 -11.37 -5.99
C ILE A 116 -3.52 -9.85 -6.13
N THR A 117 -4.31 -9.28 -7.02
CA THR A 117 -4.47 -7.84 -7.11
C THR A 117 -5.59 -7.42 -6.18
N ILE A 118 -5.21 -6.78 -5.09
CA ILE A 118 -6.12 -6.22 -4.09
C ILE A 118 -5.56 -4.88 -3.61
N SER A 119 -6.39 -3.84 -3.67
CA SER A 119 -5.99 -2.55 -3.13
C SER A 119 -5.80 -2.61 -1.62
N GLN A 120 -4.83 -1.86 -1.10
CA GLN A 120 -4.60 -1.67 0.33
C GLN A 120 -5.86 -1.24 1.08
N LEU A 121 -6.75 -0.48 0.41
CA LEU A 121 -8.04 -0.05 0.98
C LEU A 121 -8.96 -1.22 1.37
N PHE A 122 -8.83 -2.37 0.72
CA PHE A 122 -9.60 -3.58 1.04
C PHE A 122 -8.80 -4.54 1.90
N LEU A 123 -7.48 -4.60 1.71
CA LEU A 123 -6.61 -5.51 2.46
C LEU A 123 -6.47 -5.12 3.93
N GLU A 124 -6.17 -3.85 4.23
CA GLU A 124 -5.92 -3.41 5.61
C GLU A 124 -7.12 -3.62 6.56
N PRO A 125 -8.37 -3.31 6.18
CA PRO A 125 -9.53 -3.59 7.03
C PRO A 125 -9.67 -5.08 7.39
N ILE A 126 -9.35 -5.99 6.43
CA ILE A 126 -9.35 -7.43 6.68
C ILE A 126 -8.27 -7.79 7.69
N LEU A 127 -7.04 -7.31 7.49
CA LEU A 127 -5.94 -7.56 8.40
C LEU A 127 -6.22 -6.99 9.79
N LYS A 128 -6.72 -5.76 9.89
CA LYS A 128 -7.09 -5.12 11.16
C LYS A 128 -8.09 -5.98 11.93
N ARG A 129 -9.22 -6.34 11.31
CA ARG A 129 -10.23 -7.19 11.93
C ARG A 129 -9.66 -8.52 12.41
N ASN A 130 -8.84 -9.18 11.59
CA ASN A 130 -8.23 -10.45 11.96
C ASN A 130 -7.19 -10.31 13.08
N ALA A 131 -6.49 -9.19 13.20
CA ALA A 131 -5.62 -8.89 14.33
C ALA A 131 -6.42 -8.64 15.63
N GLU A 132 -7.52 -7.89 15.54
CA GLU A 132 -8.41 -7.58 16.67
C GLU A 132 -9.11 -8.83 17.24
N LEU A 133 -9.34 -9.86 16.42
CA LEU A 133 -9.90 -11.15 16.88
C LEU A 133 -8.92 -11.98 17.72
N LYS A 134 -7.64 -11.63 17.77
CA LYS A 134 -6.63 -12.37 18.53
C LYS A 134 -6.62 -11.92 20.00
N LYS A 135 -7.01 -12.79 20.92
CA LYS A 135 -7.14 -12.48 22.36
C LYS A 135 -5.85 -11.99 23.02
N SER A 136 -4.68 -12.42 22.52
CA SER A 136 -3.36 -12.02 23.03
C SER A 136 -2.85 -10.72 22.44
N VAL A 137 -3.59 -10.08 21.51
CA VAL A 137 -3.15 -8.87 20.82
C VAL A 137 -4.08 -7.70 21.13
N SER A 138 -3.49 -6.55 21.47
CA SER A 138 -4.19 -5.27 21.59
C SER A 138 -3.84 -4.39 20.40
N VAL A 139 -4.82 -4.07 19.54
CA VAL A 139 -4.64 -3.21 18.37
C VAL A 139 -5.12 -1.80 18.71
N ARG A 140 -4.22 -0.81 18.64
CA ARG A 140 -4.49 0.59 19.07
C ARG A 140 -4.19 1.57 17.95
N PHE A 141 -5.23 2.07 17.33
CA PHE A 141 -5.17 3.19 16.40
C PHE A 141 -5.26 4.51 17.15
N GLY A 142 -4.63 5.55 16.63
CA GLY A 142 -4.56 6.87 17.29
C GLY A 142 -3.48 6.96 18.36
N PHE A 143 -2.49 6.05 18.38
CA PHE A 143 -1.39 6.04 19.33
C PHE A 143 -0.05 6.14 18.61
N ARG A 144 0.69 7.21 18.87
CA ARG A 144 1.97 7.50 18.23
C ARG A 144 3.14 7.14 19.14
N MET A 145 4.14 6.45 18.59
CA MET A 145 5.45 6.33 19.22
C MET A 145 6.14 7.70 19.17
N ILE A 146 6.52 8.24 20.31
CA ILE A 146 7.30 9.49 20.40
C ILE A 146 8.80 9.16 20.34
N GLY A 147 9.22 8.08 20.99
CA GLY A 147 10.58 7.59 21.04
C GLY A 147 10.67 6.28 21.78
N PHE A 148 11.85 5.72 21.86
CA PHE A 148 12.10 4.49 22.61
C PHE A 148 13.54 4.44 23.12
N VAL A 149 13.76 3.64 24.16
CA VAL A 149 15.08 3.37 24.72
C VAL A 149 15.26 1.85 24.83
N SER A 150 16.35 1.33 24.27
CA SER A 150 16.74 -0.06 24.50
C SER A 150 17.32 -0.19 25.91
N THR A 151 16.92 -1.23 26.62
CA THR A 151 17.40 -1.60 27.95
C THR A 151 18.06 -2.97 27.91
N THR A 152 18.68 -3.40 28.99
CA THR A 152 19.23 -4.75 29.12
C THR A 152 18.16 -5.85 28.97
N ASP A 153 16.92 -5.53 29.40
CA ASP A 153 15.83 -6.50 29.49
C ASP A 153 14.76 -6.32 28.40
N GLY A 154 15.00 -5.40 27.45
CA GLY A 154 14.05 -5.14 26.37
C GLY A 154 14.03 -3.71 25.86
N VAL A 155 12.84 -3.14 25.72
CA VAL A 155 12.63 -1.80 25.18
C VAL A 155 11.55 -1.07 25.96
N LEU A 156 11.76 0.21 26.21
CA LEU A 156 10.79 1.13 26.77
C LEU A 156 10.36 2.14 25.70
N VAL A 157 9.08 2.15 25.37
CA VAL A 157 8.53 2.98 24.30
C VAL A 157 7.66 4.06 24.88
N ASP A 158 7.94 5.32 24.54
CA ASP A 158 7.10 6.46 24.89
C ASP A 158 5.98 6.61 23.86
N VAL A 159 4.75 6.64 24.33
CA VAL A 159 3.53 6.65 23.50
C VAL A 159 2.65 7.85 23.86
N GLU A 160 2.07 8.45 22.84
CA GLU A 160 1.08 9.53 22.94
C GLU A 160 -0.22 9.11 22.27
N ASN A 161 -1.33 9.25 22.98
CA ASN A 161 -2.66 9.23 22.36
C ASN A 161 -2.85 10.55 21.61
N ILE A 162 -2.96 10.52 20.28
CA ILE A 162 -3.02 11.73 19.44
C ILE A 162 -4.33 12.52 19.60
N GLN A 163 -5.38 11.89 20.11
CA GLN A 163 -6.68 12.55 20.31
C GLN A 163 -6.75 13.29 21.65
N THR A 164 -6.14 12.71 22.69
CA THR A 164 -6.22 13.28 24.05
C THR A 164 -4.94 14.00 24.49
N GLY A 165 -3.81 13.73 23.79
CA GLY A 165 -2.47 14.20 24.21
C GLY A 165 -1.91 13.45 25.42
N GLU A 166 -2.59 12.44 25.95
CA GLU A 166 -2.11 11.65 27.08
C GLU A 166 -0.85 10.88 26.69
N ARG A 167 0.17 10.93 27.57
CA ARG A 167 1.44 10.23 27.39
C ARG A 167 1.62 9.15 28.43
N PHE A 168 2.11 7.99 27.98
CA PHE A 168 2.42 6.87 28.84
C PHE A 168 3.58 6.04 28.24
N GLN A 169 4.03 5.02 28.97
CA GLN A 169 5.11 4.17 28.54
C GLN A 169 4.64 2.72 28.39
N ILE A 170 5.16 2.05 27.37
CA ILE A 170 5.01 0.61 27.18
C ILE A 170 6.40 -0.02 27.30
N SER A 171 6.55 -0.95 28.27
CA SER A 171 7.72 -1.80 28.37
C SER A 171 7.47 -3.11 27.66
N ALA A 172 8.41 -3.55 26.82
CA ALA A 172 8.31 -4.80 26.09
C ALA A 172 9.67 -5.50 26.00
N SER A 173 9.68 -6.84 25.91
CA SER A 173 10.91 -7.60 25.65
C SER A 173 11.43 -7.36 24.23
N TYR A 174 10.53 -7.13 23.25
CA TYR A 174 10.87 -6.91 21.85
C TYR A 174 10.03 -5.79 21.24
N MET A 175 10.61 -5.08 20.27
CA MET A 175 9.90 -4.11 19.42
C MET A 175 10.01 -4.51 17.95
N ILE A 176 8.88 -4.54 17.26
CA ILE A 176 8.81 -4.67 15.80
C ILE A 176 8.50 -3.29 15.22
N ALA A 177 9.49 -2.69 14.56
CA ALA A 177 9.31 -1.43 13.84
C ALA A 177 8.74 -1.70 12.43
N ALA A 178 7.44 -1.53 12.29
CA ALA A 178 6.69 -1.64 11.03
C ALA A 178 6.11 -0.28 10.59
N ASP A 179 6.81 0.80 10.93
CA ASP A 179 6.43 2.21 10.82
C ASP A 179 6.73 2.83 9.43
N GLY A 180 7.02 1.97 8.45
CA GLY A 180 7.04 2.29 7.03
C GLY A 180 8.32 2.96 6.52
N ALA A 181 8.27 3.47 5.29
CA ALA A 181 9.43 4.01 4.59
C ALA A 181 10.06 5.23 5.31
N ARG A 182 9.25 6.03 5.99
CA ARG A 182 9.71 7.19 6.78
C ARG A 182 9.95 6.85 8.26
N SER A 183 10.25 5.60 8.57
CA SER A 183 10.40 5.04 9.91
C SER A 183 11.18 5.94 10.89
N PRO A 184 10.54 6.47 11.94
CA PRO A 184 11.23 7.12 13.05
C PRO A 184 12.18 6.16 13.78
N ALA A 185 11.77 4.90 13.96
CA ALA A 185 12.60 3.89 14.62
C ALA A 185 13.90 3.64 13.86
N ARG A 186 13.85 3.46 12.55
CA ARG A 186 15.02 3.29 11.70
C ARG A 186 15.99 4.47 11.84
N ARG A 187 15.46 5.70 11.78
CA ARG A 187 16.26 6.91 11.92
C ARG A 187 16.92 7.03 13.30
N GLN A 188 16.21 6.67 14.35
CA GLN A 188 16.76 6.69 15.72
C GLN A 188 17.94 5.73 15.87
N PHE A 189 17.95 4.60 15.15
CA PHE A 189 19.09 3.69 15.08
C PHE A 189 20.20 4.16 14.14
N GLY A 190 20.06 5.30 13.47
CA GLY A 190 21.06 5.77 12.50
C GLY A 190 21.17 4.91 11.25
N ILE A 191 20.15 4.08 10.96
CA ILE A 191 20.13 3.21 9.79
C ILE A 191 19.68 4.03 8.58
N GLY A 192 20.60 4.31 7.65
CA GLY A 192 20.33 4.99 6.39
C GLY A 192 19.55 4.11 5.41
N MET A 193 19.09 4.70 4.32
CA MET A 193 18.61 3.99 3.14
C MET A 193 19.63 4.19 2.02
N SER A 194 20.10 3.10 1.41
CA SER A 194 20.92 3.20 0.21
C SER A 194 20.08 3.78 -0.94
N GLY A 195 20.66 4.76 -1.66
CA GLY A 195 19.93 5.48 -2.70
C GLY A 195 19.14 6.69 -2.19
N GLU A 196 19.41 7.22 -0.99
CA GLU A 196 18.82 8.47 -0.48
C GLU A 196 19.16 9.69 -1.34
N ASP A 197 20.26 9.66 -2.06
CA ASP A 197 20.59 10.60 -3.15
C ASP A 197 19.83 10.26 -4.44
N GLY A 198 19.04 9.24 -4.41
CA GLY A 198 17.75 8.95 -5.01
C GLY A 198 17.73 8.84 -6.52
N GLN A 199 18.84 8.88 -7.17
CA GLN A 199 18.83 8.75 -8.61
C GLN A 199 19.02 7.27 -9.00
N ILE A 200 17.89 6.54 -9.04
CA ILE A 200 17.82 5.39 -9.95
C ILE A 200 17.88 6.02 -11.35
N GLU A 201 19.09 6.30 -11.83
CA GLU A 201 19.32 6.73 -13.19
C GLU A 201 18.68 5.70 -14.12
N ASN A 202 17.83 6.17 -15.03
CA ASN A 202 17.22 5.40 -16.11
C ASN A 202 15.98 4.52 -15.80
N ALA A 203 15.34 4.58 -14.66
CA ALA A 203 14.04 3.94 -14.54
C ALA A 203 12.94 4.80 -15.17
N PHE A 204 12.01 4.18 -15.90
CA PHE A 204 10.83 4.86 -16.46
C PHE A 204 10.01 5.59 -15.39
N VAL A 205 10.05 5.09 -14.17
CA VAL A 205 9.43 5.65 -12.96
C VAL A 205 10.42 6.39 -12.05
N ALA A 206 11.65 6.66 -12.50
CA ALA A 206 12.60 7.45 -11.73
C ALA A 206 12.17 8.91 -11.65
N GLY A 207 12.49 9.56 -10.53
CA GLY A 207 12.14 10.94 -10.24
C GLY A 207 10.93 11.07 -9.32
N SER A 208 10.60 12.32 -9.01
CA SER A 208 9.47 12.63 -8.13
C SER A 208 8.14 12.35 -8.82
N MET A 209 7.29 11.57 -8.17
CA MET A 209 5.95 11.26 -8.65
C MET A 209 4.91 12.03 -7.83
N LEU A 210 3.89 12.55 -8.49
CA LEU A 210 2.67 13.03 -7.87
C LEU A 210 1.57 11.99 -8.05
N THR A 211 1.01 11.56 -6.96
CA THR A 211 -0.04 10.55 -6.96
C THR A 211 -1.39 11.20 -6.67
N TYR A 212 -2.36 10.87 -7.49
CA TYR A 212 -3.76 11.22 -7.27
C TYR A 212 -4.56 9.95 -6.99
N PHE A 213 -5.30 9.96 -5.91
CA PHE A 213 -6.39 9.01 -5.69
C PHE A 213 -7.69 9.71 -6.04
N ILE A 214 -8.36 9.25 -7.08
CA ILE A 214 -9.54 9.90 -7.64
C ILE A 214 -10.73 8.97 -7.73
N ARG A 215 -11.92 9.55 -7.74
CA ARG A 215 -13.15 8.91 -8.18
C ARG A 215 -13.50 9.45 -9.56
N ALA A 216 -13.59 8.58 -10.56
CA ALA A 216 -13.93 8.91 -11.94
C ALA A 216 -14.75 7.75 -12.54
N PRO A 217 -16.06 7.67 -12.26
CA PRO A 217 -16.92 6.53 -12.63
C PRO A 217 -17.05 6.32 -14.14
N SER A 218 -17.00 7.41 -14.91
CA SER A 218 -17.13 7.34 -16.37
C SER A 218 -15.81 7.08 -17.10
N LEU A 219 -14.67 7.01 -16.42
CA LEU A 219 -13.35 6.97 -17.06
C LEU A 219 -13.18 5.80 -18.04
N ILE A 220 -13.71 4.62 -17.71
CA ILE A 220 -13.66 3.45 -18.61
C ILE A 220 -14.58 3.63 -19.80
N SER A 221 -15.85 4.03 -19.60
CA SER A 221 -16.79 4.26 -20.69
C SER A 221 -16.30 5.35 -21.63
N GLU A 222 -15.72 6.41 -21.09
CA GLU A 222 -15.13 7.50 -21.86
C GLU A 222 -13.90 7.06 -22.68
N SER A 223 -13.17 6.05 -22.23
CA SER A 223 -12.04 5.51 -22.96
C SER A 223 -12.46 4.66 -24.17
N GLY A 224 -13.67 4.12 -24.18
CA GLY A 224 -14.17 3.19 -25.20
C GLY A 224 -13.38 1.85 -25.27
N ARG A 225 -12.54 1.55 -24.29
CA ARG A 225 -11.65 0.39 -24.28
C ARG A 225 -12.05 -0.64 -23.23
N LYS A 226 -11.56 -1.86 -23.41
CA LYS A 226 -11.64 -2.89 -22.37
C LYS A 226 -10.84 -2.44 -21.14
N PRO A 227 -11.35 -2.65 -19.91
CA PRO A 227 -10.63 -2.35 -18.69
C PRO A 227 -9.25 -3.01 -18.65
N ALA A 228 -8.29 -2.36 -17.99
CA ALA A 228 -7.00 -2.92 -17.64
C ALA A 228 -6.67 -2.59 -16.19
N ASN A 229 -5.96 -3.49 -15.49
CA ASN A 229 -5.56 -3.26 -14.10
C ASN A 229 -4.55 -2.12 -14.00
N LEU A 230 -3.66 -2.04 -15.00
CA LEU A 230 -2.64 -1.01 -15.14
C LEU A 230 -2.69 -0.45 -16.55
N THR A 231 -2.71 0.86 -16.67
CA THR A 231 -2.61 1.57 -17.95
C THR A 231 -1.42 2.51 -17.93
N TRP A 232 -0.45 2.27 -18.83
CA TRP A 232 0.70 3.14 -19.05
C TRP A 232 0.36 4.22 -20.07
N ILE A 233 0.58 5.48 -19.70
CA ILE A 233 0.43 6.64 -20.59
C ILE A 233 1.80 6.95 -21.18
N LEU A 234 1.94 6.79 -22.49
CA LEU A 234 3.19 6.92 -23.23
C LEU A 234 3.03 7.94 -24.34
N ASN A 235 3.56 9.12 -24.13
CA ASN A 235 3.71 10.17 -25.15
C ASN A 235 4.89 11.08 -24.81
N HIS A 236 5.17 12.05 -25.66
CA HIS A 236 6.32 12.96 -25.50
C HIS A 236 6.12 14.03 -24.44
N GLU A 237 4.86 14.33 -24.05
CA GLU A 237 4.53 15.40 -23.11
C GLU A 237 4.52 14.94 -21.67
N ILE A 238 3.98 13.73 -21.42
CA ILE A 238 3.74 13.24 -20.07
C ILE A 238 4.17 11.77 -19.92
N ARG A 239 4.57 11.45 -18.70
CA ARG A 239 4.77 10.07 -18.24
C ARG A 239 3.88 9.84 -17.03
N ALA A 240 2.96 8.93 -17.19
CA ALA A 240 2.01 8.60 -16.16
C ALA A 240 1.59 7.12 -16.24
N PHE A 241 1.03 6.62 -15.16
CA PHE A 241 0.34 5.34 -15.19
C PHE A 241 -0.87 5.38 -14.26
N VAL A 242 -1.87 4.61 -14.62
CA VAL A 242 -3.16 4.60 -13.97
C VAL A 242 -3.50 3.20 -13.51
N PHE A 243 -3.82 3.04 -12.24
CA PHE A 243 -4.30 1.79 -11.66
C PHE A 243 -5.77 1.88 -11.30
N SER A 244 -6.56 0.89 -11.70
CA SER A 244 -7.87 0.67 -11.09
C SER A 244 -7.70 0.16 -9.65
N GLN A 245 -8.55 0.62 -8.74
CA GLN A 245 -8.55 0.19 -7.34
C GLN A 245 -9.70 -0.77 -7.02
N ASP A 246 -10.83 -0.60 -7.70
CA ASP A 246 -12.06 -1.37 -7.45
C ASP A 246 -12.70 -1.95 -8.73
N GLY A 247 -12.07 -1.71 -9.87
CA GLY A 247 -12.55 -2.19 -11.16
C GLY A 247 -13.53 -1.24 -11.86
N GLY A 248 -13.86 -0.06 -11.33
CA GLY A 248 -14.83 0.81 -11.94
C GLY A 248 -14.67 2.29 -11.67
N GLU A 249 -14.73 2.69 -10.41
CA GLU A 249 -14.89 4.10 -10.06
C GLU A 249 -13.62 4.75 -9.51
N ARG A 250 -12.78 4.00 -8.80
CA ARG A 250 -11.64 4.53 -8.06
C ARG A 250 -10.34 4.21 -8.74
N TRP A 251 -9.49 5.22 -8.88
CA TRP A 251 -8.27 5.16 -9.65
C TRP A 251 -7.12 5.80 -8.89
N ILE A 252 -5.93 5.22 -9.03
CA ILE A 252 -4.66 5.88 -8.71
C ILE A 252 -4.05 6.33 -10.04
N VAL A 253 -3.70 7.60 -10.10
CA VAL A 253 -2.92 8.19 -11.20
C VAL A 253 -1.58 8.60 -10.65
N HIS A 254 -0.50 8.00 -11.14
CA HIS A 254 0.85 8.43 -10.89
C HIS A 254 1.34 9.28 -12.07
N TYR A 255 1.73 10.49 -11.78
CA TYR A 255 2.27 11.43 -12.76
C TYR A 255 3.70 11.80 -12.40
N ARG A 256 4.62 11.68 -13.36
CA ARG A 256 5.99 12.11 -13.14
C ARG A 256 6.06 13.62 -13.18
N ILE A 257 6.50 14.22 -12.09
CA ILE A 257 6.72 15.67 -11.99
C ILE A 257 8.01 16.00 -12.77
N PRO A 258 8.03 17.06 -13.60
CA PRO A 258 9.26 17.55 -14.19
C PRO A 258 10.29 17.93 -13.11
N GLU A 259 11.55 17.77 -13.43
CA GLU A 259 12.65 18.11 -12.52
C GLU A 259 12.59 19.58 -12.10
N GLY A 260 12.82 19.85 -10.82
CA GLY A 260 12.80 21.21 -10.26
C GLY A 260 11.40 21.79 -9.99
N VAL A 261 10.32 21.06 -10.30
CA VAL A 261 8.94 21.54 -10.03
C VAL A 261 8.47 21.09 -8.65
N ASP A 262 8.05 22.04 -7.81
CA ASP A 262 7.36 21.72 -6.56
C ASP A 262 5.98 21.14 -6.86
N TRP A 263 5.70 19.93 -6.37
CA TRP A 263 4.43 19.24 -6.56
C TRP A 263 3.21 20.06 -6.06
N LYS A 264 3.39 20.94 -5.08
CA LYS A 264 2.35 21.82 -4.54
C LYS A 264 1.89 22.88 -5.53
N THR A 265 2.73 23.22 -6.52
CA THR A 265 2.44 24.22 -7.54
C THR A 265 1.83 23.61 -8.82
N VAL A 266 1.72 22.28 -8.87
CA VAL A 266 1.21 21.58 -10.05
C VAL A 266 -0.28 21.84 -10.22
N ASN A 267 -0.67 22.28 -11.42
CA ASN A 267 -2.09 22.41 -11.77
C ASN A 267 -2.71 21.02 -12.00
N HIS A 268 -3.50 20.57 -11.04
CA HIS A 268 -4.09 19.23 -11.02
C HIS A 268 -5.02 18.98 -12.21
N GLU A 269 -5.84 19.96 -12.59
CA GLU A 269 -6.75 19.85 -13.72
C GLU A 269 -6.00 19.70 -15.04
N LYS A 270 -4.95 20.51 -15.26
CA LYS A 270 -4.10 20.41 -16.44
C LYS A 270 -3.45 19.04 -16.55
N VAL A 271 -2.94 18.50 -15.44
CA VAL A 271 -2.30 17.18 -15.41
C VAL A 271 -3.32 16.07 -15.70
N LEU A 272 -4.45 16.05 -15.01
CA LEU A 272 -5.44 14.98 -15.19
C LEU A 272 -6.07 15.02 -16.59
N ASN A 273 -6.36 16.20 -17.13
CA ASN A 273 -6.81 16.36 -18.52
C ASN A 273 -5.75 15.88 -19.52
N ALA A 274 -4.48 16.15 -19.26
CA ALA A 274 -3.38 15.65 -20.10
C ALA A 274 -3.23 14.12 -20.01
N VAL A 275 -3.41 13.53 -18.83
CA VAL A 275 -3.42 12.06 -18.65
C VAL A 275 -4.61 11.43 -19.34
N PHE A 276 -5.80 12.01 -19.19
CA PHE A 276 -7.02 11.45 -19.81
C PHE A 276 -7.09 11.70 -21.32
N GLY A 277 -6.55 12.82 -21.79
CA GLY A 277 -6.57 13.23 -23.21
C GLY A 277 -7.84 13.98 -23.63
N LYS A 278 -8.77 14.14 -22.71
CA LYS A 278 -10.00 14.95 -22.81
C LYS A 278 -10.53 15.25 -21.42
N PRO A 279 -11.42 16.23 -21.24
CA PRO A 279 -12.12 16.43 -19.99
C PRO A 279 -12.97 15.20 -19.65
N VAL A 280 -12.79 14.67 -18.44
CA VAL A 280 -13.60 13.58 -17.87
C VAL A 280 -13.97 14.01 -16.46
N PRO A 281 -15.24 13.88 -16.02
CA PRO A 281 -15.62 14.20 -14.66
C PRO A 281 -14.87 13.34 -13.63
N TYR A 282 -14.28 14.00 -12.63
CA TYR A 282 -13.59 13.32 -11.52
C TYR A 282 -13.69 14.12 -10.22
N GLU A 283 -13.46 13.43 -9.13
CA GLU A 283 -13.27 13.98 -7.78
C GLU A 283 -11.89 13.55 -7.28
N ILE A 284 -11.07 14.48 -6.81
CA ILE A 284 -9.81 14.16 -6.15
C ILE A 284 -10.11 13.83 -4.68
N ILE A 285 -9.93 12.56 -4.30
CA ILE A 285 -10.09 12.11 -2.91
C ILE A 285 -8.85 12.50 -2.11
N THR A 286 -7.66 12.22 -2.63
CA THR A 286 -6.40 12.66 -2.05
C THR A 286 -5.34 12.85 -3.13
N SER A 287 -4.33 13.68 -2.85
CA SER A 287 -3.13 13.80 -3.68
C SER A 287 -1.89 14.05 -2.83
N GLY A 288 -0.72 13.69 -3.34
CA GLY A 288 0.54 13.93 -2.66
C GLY A 288 1.73 13.28 -3.36
N PRO A 289 2.95 13.58 -2.91
CA PRO A 289 4.17 12.97 -3.43
C PRO A 289 4.23 11.50 -3.04
N TRP A 290 4.78 10.70 -3.94
CA TRP A 290 4.96 9.26 -3.76
C TRP A 290 6.44 8.91 -3.82
#